data_9d3e6f54441fe967621d87f0899ce1ce
#
_entry.id   9d3e6f54441fe967621d87f0899ce1ce
#
_cell.length_a   1.000
_cell.length_b   1.000
_cell.length_c   1.000
_cell.angle_alpha   90.00
_cell.angle_beta   90.00
_cell.angle_gamma   90.00
#
_symmetry.space_group_name_H-M   'P 1'
#
loop_
_entity.id
_entity.type
_entity.pdbx_description
1 polymer ?
#
loop_
_entity_poly.entity_id
_entity_poly.type
_entity_poly.pdbx_seq_one_letter_code
_entity_poly.pdbx_strand_id
1 'polypeptide(L)'
;MSEDDRKTGISFLWNGSRIKALPGDSVAAALWRAGITTLTRSRKLHRPLGYSGSYLTGVLARVDGRPNVRLDQVAVRNGMVVEMQNTWPSARFDILRLAQFLPSRAVYGGFEHGEWMPKSGLAYYLAERVMANLAGVGRPAAVSLQPQAVPGERIAIDSLVIGGGPSGISEANRRAAKGEKIALVTRGKSLGRFATAMNGRVEALHSGVRLFSGMELFGVYREGALMVGAPHDHKGSAVVFEPRETILATGRRSIPPLVRGNQLPGVMDVHAALQLAAVFKTMPGQRVAVVGTGAENSAAGRLRELGVNIVHIGHVQELQEICGRTRVNAIRATTRIACDALIHAGPWRVDPSLGFQASGEGIFQVEARPLPGHISVVGSAALGNECISANRNLNPETLICPCMDVTAGELYCHIDKGETDPEVLKRLTSCGMGACQGFPCWEHMLAMLAARIGGDPESFARPTHRPPRRSITVAQAAGLAGLVEPDQ
;
A
#
# COMPACT_ATOMS: atom_id res chain seq x y z
N MET A 1 -3.49 28.61 -3.91
CA MET A 1 -2.04 28.69 -4.16
C MET A 1 -1.84 29.65 -5.31
N SER A 2 -1.24 30.82 -5.04
CA SER A 2 -1.01 31.87 -6.02
C SER A 2 0.03 31.43 -7.07
N GLU A 3 0.04 32.09 -8.24
CA GLU A 3 1.02 31.84 -9.30
C GLU A 3 2.46 32.10 -8.85
N ASP A 4 2.66 32.90 -7.81
CA ASP A 4 3.97 33.24 -7.23
C ASP A 4 4.56 32.11 -6.38
N ASP A 5 3.74 31.25 -5.75
CA ASP A 5 4.18 30.07 -5.00
C ASP A 5 4.78 28.96 -5.90
N ARG A 6 4.58 29.06 -7.22
CA ARG A 6 5.15 28.10 -8.19
C ARG A 6 6.59 28.44 -8.60
N LYS A 7 7.09 29.61 -8.26
CA LYS A 7 8.44 30.08 -8.69
C LYS A 7 9.58 29.68 -7.75
N THR A 8 9.31 29.28 -6.50
CA THR A 8 10.36 28.80 -5.59
C THR A 8 10.51 27.30 -5.70
N GLY A 9 11.35 26.85 -6.61
CA GLY A 9 11.65 25.43 -6.83
C GLY A 9 12.22 24.79 -5.55
N ILE A 10 11.52 23.79 -5.03
CA ILE A 10 12.03 22.91 -3.95
C ILE A 10 13.00 21.91 -4.57
N SER A 11 14.11 21.62 -3.90
CA SER A 11 15.02 20.56 -4.31
C SER A 11 15.39 19.66 -3.15
N PHE A 12 15.59 18.37 -3.43
CA PHE A 12 16.03 17.37 -2.46
C PHE A 12 17.12 16.49 -3.08
N LEU A 13 17.79 15.70 -2.27
CA LEU A 13 18.79 14.74 -2.72
C LEU A 13 18.18 13.34 -2.82
N TRP A 14 18.36 12.69 -3.96
CA TRP A 14 18.06 11.30 -4.18
C TRP A 14 19.32 10.52 -4.49
N ASN A 15 19.75 9.65 -3.57
CA ASN A 15 21.01 8.91 -3.68
C ASN A 15 22.19 9.81 -4.04
N GLY A 16 22.27 10.99 -3.42
CA GLY A 16 23.29 12.02 -3.66
C GLY A 16 23.05 12.95 -4.87
N SER A 17 22.06 12.66 -5.72
CA SER A 17 21.72 13.50 -6.88
C SER A 17 20.62 14.51 -6.54
N ARG A 18 20.78 15.76 -6.95
CA ARG A 18 19.76 16.80 -6.72
C ARG A 18 18.57 16.66 -7.66
N ILE A 19 17.38 16.57 -7.10
CA ILE A 19 16.09 16.46 -7.81
C ILE A 19 15.27 17.71 -7.53
N LYS A 20 14.72 18.31 -8.60
CA LYS A 20 13.76 19.41 -8.51
C LYS A 20 12.35 18.85 -8.24
N ALA A 21 11.60 19.54 -7.41
CA ALA A 21 10.24 19.17 -7.05
C ALA A 21 9.33 20.41 -6.97
N LEU A 22 8.04 20.21 -7.02
CA LEU A 22 7.04 21.25 -6.80
C LEU A 22 6.53 21.20 -5.35
N PRO A 23 6.15 22.34 -4.78
CA PRO A 23 5.46 22.37 -3.49
C PRO A 23 4.24 21.44 -3.48
N GLY A 24 4.13 20.59 -2.46
CA GLY A 24 3.04 19.63 -2.32
C GLY A 24 3.26 18.28 -3.00
N ASP A 25 4.33 18.11 -3.79
CA ASP A 25 4.69 16.79 -4.32
C ASP A 25 4.97 15.81 -3.18
N SER A 26 4.57 14.55 -3.39
CA SER A 26 5.21 13.46 -2.65
C SER A 26 6.59 13.17 -3.25
N VAL A 27 7.49 12.60 -2.44
CA VAL A 27 8.82 12.20 -2.93
C VAL A 27 8.70 11.28 -4.14
N ALA A 28 7.78 10.30 -4.08
CA ALA A 28 7.55 9.37 -5.18
C ALA A 28 7.06 10.07 -6.46
N ALA A 29 6.17 11.06 -6.36
CA ALA A 29 5.68 11.81 -7.52
C ALA A 29 6.78 12.70 -8.13
N ALA A 30 7.61 13.34 -7.30
CA ALA A 30 8.74 14.14 -7.77
C ALA A 30 9.79 13.28 -8.50
N LEU A 31 10.08 12.09 -7.96
CA LEU A 31 10.99 11.13 -8.62
C LEU A 31 10.42 10.65 -9.95
N TRP A 32 9.12 10.30 -9.99
CA TRP A 32 8.44 9.91 -11.22
C TRP A 32 8.50 11.00 -12.30
N ARG A 33 8.24 12.25 -11.93
CA ARG A 33 8.39 13.43 -12.82
C ARG A 33 9.81 13.57 -13.35
N ALA A 34 10.80 13.26 -12.54
CA ALA A 34 12.22 13.29 -12.93
C ALA A 34 12.64 12.08 -13.80
N GLY A 35 11.71 11.20 -14.19
CA GLY A 35 11.97 10.00 -14.98
C GLY A 35 12.57 8.83 -14.20
N ILE A 36 12.62 8.93 -12.87
CA ILE A 36 13.12 7.87 -11.99
C ILE A 36 11.97 6.92 -11.69
N THR A 37 11.89 5.83 -12.42
CA THR A 37 10.78 4.87 -12.35
C THR A 37 10.99 3.78 -11.30
N THR A 38 12.24 3.39 -11.02
CA THR A 38 12.56 2.42 -9.95
C THR A 38 12.82 3.19 -8.66
N LEU A 39 11.90 3.09 -7.70
CA LEU A 39 11.95 3.80 -6.43
C LEU A 39 12.50 2.94 -5.29
N THR A 40 12.37 1.63 -5.41
CA THR A 40 12.92 0.64 -4.48
C THR A 40 13.08 -0.69 -5.20
N ARG A 41 13.58 -1.69 -4.48
CA ARG A 41 13.73 -3.05 -5.01
C ARG A 41 13.14 -4.07 -4.05
N SER A 42 12.68 -5.20 -4.59
CA SER A 42 12.12 -6.27 -3.78
C SER A 42 13.19 -6.93 -2.90
N ARG A 43 12.75 -7.67 -1.88
CA ARG A 43 13.62 -8.15 -0.81
C ARG A 43 14.41 -9.41 -1.13
N LYS A 44 13.89 -10.30 -1.98
CA LYS A 44 14.55 -11.57 -2.31
C LYS A 44 15.33 -11.49 -3.61
N LEU A 45 14.65 -11.13 -4.69
CA LEU A 45 15.22 -11.13 -6.04
C LEU A 45 15.56 -9.74 -6.58
N HIS A 46 15.52 -8.73 -5.72
CA HIS A 46 15.94 -7.38 -6.05
C HIS A 46 15.25 -6.81 -7.30
N ARG A 47 14.00 -7.20 -7.53
CA ARG A 47 13.16 -6.76 -8.65
C ARG A 47 12.87 -5.27 -8.55
N PRO A 48 12.85 -4.52 -9.66
CA PRO A 48 12.50 -3.10 -9.61
C PRO A 48 11.04 -2.90 -9.22
N LEU A 49 10.80 -1.97 -8.30
CA LEU A 49 9.47 -1.56 -7.84
C LEU A 49 9.34 -0.04 -8.02
N GLY A 50 8.20 0.41 -8.54
CA GLY A 50 7.94 1.79 -8.89
C GLY A 50 6.76 2.42 -8.17
N TYR A 51 6.33 3.56 -8.67
CA TYR A 51 5.11 4.22 -8.22
C TYR A 51 3.90 3.43 -8.71
N SER A 52 3.12 2.86 -7.81
CA SER A 52 2.01 1.97 -8.17
C SER A 52 0.69 2.32 -7.48
N GLY A 53 0.72 3.24 -6.55
CA GLY A 53 -0.41 3.61 -5.70
C GLY A 53 -0.08 3.50 -4.22
N SER A 54 -0.94 4.07 -3.39
CA SER A 54 -0.66 4.27 -1.96
C SER A 54 -0.75 3.00 -1.10
N TYR A 55 -0.92 1.83 -1.70
CA TYR A 55 -1.14 0.58 -0.94
C TYR A 55 -0.23 -0.57 -1.32
N LEU A 56 0.23 -0.63 -2.56
CA LEU A 56 0.56 -1.90 -3.19
C LEU A 56 2.00 -2.31 -3.03
N THR A 57 2.89 -1.36 -2.80
CA THR A 57 4.30 -1.69 -2.72
C THR A 57 4.89 -1.01 -1.53
N GLY A 58 5.55 -1.72 -0.71
CA GLY A 58 6.39 -1.09 0.28
C GLY A 58 7.52 -0.31 -0.40
N VAL A 59 7.18 0.77 -1.12
CA VAL A 59 8.17 1.71 -1.66
C VAL A 59 8.76 2.44 -0.48
N LEU A 60 9.66 1.75 0.20
CA LEU A 60 10.31 2.19 1.41
C LEU A 60 11.71 2.67 1.09
N ALA A 61 12.08 3.80 1.66
CA ALA A 61 13.41 4.36 1.55
C ALA A 61 13.86 4.98 2.87
N ARG A 62 15.10 5.39 2.95
CA ARG A 62 15.63 6.18 4.04
C ARG A 62 15.39 7.65 3.73
N VAL A 63 14.76 8.38 4.65
CA VAL A 63 14.50 9.82 4.53
C VAL A 63 15.09 10.53 5.73
N ASP A 64 16.01 11.46 5.51
CA ASP A 64 16.73 12.21 6.55
C ASP A 64 17.27 11.26 7.66
N GLY A 65 17.90 10.16 7.23
CA GLY A 65 18.43 9.13 8.12
C GLY A 65 17.41 8.14 8.70
N ARG A 66 16.11 8.37 8.57
CA ARG A 66 15.06 7.45 9.06
C ARG A 66 14.78 6.36 8.03
N PRO A 67 14.88 5.08 8.39
CA PRO A 67 14.56 3.98 7.49
C PRO A 67 13.04 3.74 7.40
N ASN A 68 12.63 2.94 6.42
CA ASN A 68 11.27 2.43 6.23
C ASN A 68 10.21 3.53 6.04
N VAL A 69 10.59 4.65 5.46
CA VAL A 69 9.66 5.75 5.17
C VAL A 69 9.00 5.53 3.81
N ARG A 70 7.69 5.67 3.74
CA ARG A 70 6.91 5.51 2.51
C ARG A 70 7.00 6.77 1.65
N LEU A 71 7.60 6.63 0.47
CA LEU A 71 7.86 7.75 -0.45
C LEU A 71 6.60 8.34 -1.08
N ASP A 72 5.52 7.56 -1.18
CA ASP A 72 4.23 8.01 -1.71
C ASP A 72 3.46 8.91 -0.73
N GLN A 73 3.81 8.90 0.55
CA GLN A 73 3.10 9.63 1.61
C GLN A 73 3.87 10.81 2.18
N VAL A 74 5.18 10.86 1.96
CA VAL A 74 6.03 11.95 2.46
C VAL A 74 6.08 13.07 1.43
N ALA A 75 5.67 14.28 1.86
CA ALA A 75 5.84 15.48 1.04
C ALA A 75 7.31 15.90 0.98
N VAL A 76 7.74 16.35 -0.19
CA VAL A 76 9.10 16.91 -0.36
C VAL A 76 9.28 18.17 0.48
N ARG A 77 10.50 18.31 1.01
CA ARG A 77 10.97 19.50 1.71
C ARG A 77 12.32 19.90 1.12
N ASN A 78 12.60 21.19 1.11
CA ASN A 78 13.90 21.66 0.59
C ASN A 78 15.06 21.09 1.42
N GLY A 79 16.09 20.59 0.74
CA GLY A 79 17.26 20.01 1.37
C GLY A 79 17.07 18.60 1.97
N MET A 80 15.89 17.97 1.83
CA MET A 80 15.63 16.60 2.28
C MET A 80 16.62 15.63 1.62
N VAL A 81 17.09 14.63 2.38
CA VAL A 81 17.95 13.55 1.87
C VAL A 81 17.16 12.26 1.82
N VAL A 82 17.10 11.67 0.63
CA VAL A 82 16.37 10.43 0.38
C VAL A 82 17.31 9.41 -0.27
N GLU A 83 17.35 8.20 0.27
CA GLU A 83 18.25 7.14 -0.17
C GLU A 83 17.53 5.80 -0.24
N MET A 84 17.81 5.03 -1.28
CA MET A 84 17.41 3.61 -1.31
C MET A 84 18.08 2.87 -0.15
N GLN A 85 17.32 2.06 0.59
CA GLN A 85 17.87 1.38 1.77
C GLN A 85 18.31 -0.06 1.52
N ASN A 86 17.91 -0.68 0.42
CA ASN A 86 18.23 -2.07 0.07
C ASN A 86 19.21 -2.16 -1.11
N THR A 87 20.23 -1.31 -1.14
CA THR A 87 21.29 -1.31 -2.16
C THR A 87 22.66 -1.49 -1.52
N TRP A 88 23.60 -2.16 -2.20
CA TRP A 88 24.95 -2.37 -1.70
C TRP A 88 25.99 -2.47 -2.83
N PRO A 89 27.16 -1.81 -2.74
CA PRO A 89 27.55 -0.90 -1.65
C PRO A 89 26.87 0.46 -1.73
N SER A 90 26.25 0.83 -2.85
CA SER A 90 25.50 2.07 -3.01
C SER A 90 24.40 1.94 -4.06
N ALA A 91 23.44 2.87 -4.07
CA ALA A 91 22.36 2.88 -5.07
C ALA A 91 22.88 3.08 -6.51
N ARG A 92 24.03 3.74 -6.69
CA ARG A 92 24.65 3.95 -8.00
C ARG A 92 25.37 2.69 -8.50
N PHE A 93 26.02 1.98 -7.59
CA PHE A 93 26.76 0.75 -7.88
C PHE A 93 26.23 -0.39 -6.98
N ASP A 94 25.13 -0.97 -7.41
CA ASP A 94 24.38 -1.94 -6.61
C ASP A 94 24.62 -3.37 -7.12
N ILE A 95 25.49 -4.10 -6.44
CA ILE A 95 25.85 -5.48 -6.78
C ILE A 95 24.67 -6.43 -6.50
N LEU A 96 23.77 -6.09 -5.55
CA LEU A 96 22.62 -6.93 -5.23
C LEU A 96 21.67 -7.13 -6.42
N ARG A 97 21.79 -6.27 -7.45
CA ARG A 97 21.07 -6.45 -8.73
C ARG A 97 21.34 -7.79 -9.40
N LEU A 98 22.43 -8.48 -9.07
CA LEU A 98 22.71 -9.81 -9.58
C LEU A 98 21.71 -10.85 -9.06
N ALA A 99 21.08 -10.62 -7.92
CA ALA A 99 20.04 -11.51 -7.38
C ALA A 99 18.85 -11.68 -8.32
N GLN A 100 18.55 -10.71 -9.18
CA GLN A 100 17.45 -10.82 -10.17
C GLN A 100 17.66 -11.93 -11.22
N PHE A 101 18.88 -12.45 -11.37
CA PHE A 101 19.22 -13.54 -12.27
C PHE A 101 19.10 -14.93 -11.62
N LEU A 102 18.91 -14.95 -10.29
CA LEU A 102 18.66 -16.22 -9.60
C LEU A 102 17.26 -16.75 -9.95
N PRO A 103 17.08 -18.05 -10.12
CA PRO A 103 15.76 -18.63 -10.26
C PRO A 103 14.96 -18.42 -8.97
N SER A 104 13.67 -18.05 -9.10
CA SER A 104 12.82 -17.71 -7.94
C SER A 104 12.78 -18.82 -6.88
N ARG A 105 12.82 -20.09 -7.32
CA ARG A 105 12.83 -21.26 -6.42
C ARG A 105 14.05 -21.32 -5.49
N ALA A 106 15.16 -20.68 -5.82
CA ALA A 106 16.34 -20.65 -4.96
C ALA A 106 16.15 -19.87 -3.64
N VAL A 107 15.09 -19.04 -3.57
CA VAL A 107 14.78 -18.18 -2.42
C VAL A 107 13.39 -18.45 -1.82
N TYR A 108 12.73 -19.56 -2.20
CA TYR A 108 11.45 -19.95 -1.62
C TYR A 108 11.59 -20.22 -0.11
N GLY A 109 10.56 -19.83 0.65
CA GLY A 109 10.59 -19.93 2.13
C GLY A 109 11.39 -18.83 2.82
N GLY A 110 12.02 -17.92 2.05
CA GLY A 110 12.95 -16.92 2.57
C GLY A 110 14.35 -17.45 2.75
N PHE A 111 15.24 -16.55 3.17
CA PHE A 111 16.67 -16.87 3.25
C PHE A 111 17.01 -17.83 4.39
N GLU A 112 16.28 -17.77 5.50
CA GLU A 112 16.57 -18.57 6.71
C GLU A 112 16.23 -20.05 6.52
N HIS A 113 15.29 -20.36 5.65
CA HIS A 113 14.80 -21.72 5.38
C HIS A 113 15.22 -22.25 4.01
N GLY A 114 15.99 -21.48 3.25
CA GLY A 114 16.47 -21.89 1.93
C GLY A 114 17.46 -23.07 2.07
N GLU A 115 17.31 -24.06 1.18
CA GLU A 115 18.22 -25.24 1.14
C GLU A 115 19.70 -24.86 0.94
N TRP A 116 19.94 -23.69 0.37
CA TRP A 116 21.27 -23.16 0.03
C TRP A 116 21.91 -22.37 1.17
N MET A 117 21.17 -22.14 2.27
CA MET A 117 21.68 -21.37 3.39
C MET A 117 22.70 -22.18 4.19
N PRO A 118 23.94 -21.72 4.36
CA PRO A 118 24.88 -22.35 5.29
C PRO A 118 24.28 -22.40 6.68
N LYS A 119 24.37 -23.54 7.37
CA LYS A 119 23.71 -23.75 8.67
C LYS A 119 24.51 -23.23 9.86
N SER A 120 25.79 -22.94 9.68
CA SER A 120 26.67 -22.48 10.79
C SER A 120 27.99 -21.90 10.27
N GLY A 121 28.76 -21.27 11.16
CA GLY A 121 30.13 -20.80 10.92
C GLY A 121 30.23 -19.47 10.18
N LEU A 122 31.43 -19.14 9.68
CA LEU A 122 31.72 -17.89 8.99
C LEU A 122 30.88 -17.74 7.73
N ALA A 123 30.59 -18.84 7.02
CA ALA A 123 29.76 -18.81 5.82
C ALA A 123 28.31 -18.38 6.14
N TYR A 124 27.74 -18.84 7.24
CA TYR A 124 26.42 -18.39 7.72
C TYR A 124 26.42 -16.88 8.00
N TYR A 125 27.39 -16.40 8.77
CA TYR A 125 27.50 -14.97 9.11
C TYR A 125 27.64 -14.07 7.88
N LEU A 126 28.43 -14.48 6.89
CA LEU A 126 28.58 -13.73 5.64
C LEU A 126 27.28 -13.75 4.82
N ALA A 127 26.64 -14.90 4.71
CA ALA A 127 25.36 -15.06 4.02
C ALA A 127 24.28 -14.20 4.68
N GLU A 128 24.14 -14.25 6.02
CA GLU A 128 23.20 -13.41 6.78
C GLU A 128 23.41 -11.92 6.51
N ARG A 129 24.66 -11.47 6.49
CA ARG A 129 24.98 -10.06 6.23
C ARG A 129 24.60 -9.63 4.80
N VAL A 130 24.83 -10.48 3.81
CA VAL A 130 24.39 -10.23 2.41
C VAL A 130 22.88 -10.16 2.35
N MET A 131 22.19 -11.11 3.00
CA MET A 131 20.73 -11.16 3.03
C MET A 131 20.11 -9.98 3.75
N ALA A 132 20.67 -9.53 4.87
CA ALA A 132 20.22 -8.34 5.58
C ALA A 132 20.27 -7.09 4.69
N ASN A 133 21.32 -6.95 3.87
CA ASN A 133 21.43 -5.87 2.91
C ASN A 133 20.41 -6.01 1.76
N LEU A 134 20.24 -7.22 1.23
CA LEU A 134 19.30 -7.52 0.15
C LEU A 134 17.85 -7.27 0.61
N ALA A 135 17.50 -7.74 1.80
CA ALA A 135 16.19 -7.53 2.41
C ALA A 135 15.91 -6.06 2.75
N GLY A 136 16.93 -5.19 2.68
CA GLY A 136 16.79 -3.78 3.01
C GLY A 136 16.42 -3.56 4.48
N VAL A 137 17.00 -4.34 5.38
CA VAL A 137 16.78 -4.16 6.82
C VAL A 137 17.24 -2.76 7.20
N GLY A 138 16.29 -1.94 7.65
CA GLY A 138 16.55 -0.56 8.01
C GLY A 138 17.48 -0.48 9.21
N ARG A 139 18.71 0.00 8.99
CA ARG A 139 19.63 0.29 10.10
C ARG A 139 19.12 1.51 10.85
N PRO A 140 19.06 1.49 12.20
CA PRO A 140 18.75 2.66 13.00
C PRO A 140 19.66 3.83 12.61
N ALA A 141 19.18 5.06 12.78
CA ALA A 141 20.05 6.22 12.62
C ALA A 141 21.20 6.13 13.63
N ALA A 142 22.42 6.44 13.19
CA ALA A 142 23.61 6.43 14.05
C ALA A 142 23.56 7.50 15.16
N VAL A 143 22.68 8.47 15.03
CA VAL A 143 22.46 9.52 16.03
C VAL A 143 21.43 8.99 17.03
N SER A 144 21.83 8.89 18.31
CA SER A 144 20.92 8.72 19.44
C SER A 144 20.00 9.96 19.52
N LEU A 145 18.96 9.95 18.70
CA LEU A 145 17.83 10.80 18.96
C LEU A 145 17.16 10.20 20.20
N GLN A 146 17.37 10.82 21.36
CA GLN A 146 16.49 10.53 22.51
C GLN A 146 15.09 10.84 22.03
N PRO A 147 14.21 9.84 21.87
CA PRO A 147 12.86 10.08 21.41
C PRO A 147 12.17 10.84 22.54
N GLN A 148 11.97 12.13 22.37
CA GLN A 148 11.02 12.84 23.23
C GLN A 148 9.66 12.18 22.97
N ALA A 149 9.06 11.65 24.03
CA ALA A 149 7.69 11.15 23.96
C ALA A 149 6.80 12.28 23.45
N VAL A 150 6.05 12.01 22.39
CA VAL A 150 5.02 12.96 21.92
C VAL A 150 3.75 12.58 22.66
N PRO A 151 3.23 13.44 23.56
CA PRO A 151 2.04 13.11 24.35
C PRO A 151 0.89 12.72 23.44
N GLY A 152 0.28 11.57 23.70
CA GLY A 152 -0.94 11.14 23.02
C GLY A 152 -2.16 11.89 23.53
N GLU A 153 -3.27 11.74 22.81
CA GLU A 153 -4.57 12.29 23.19
C GLU A 153 -5.61 11.17 23.20
N ARG A 154 -6.51 11.16 24.20
CA ARG A 154 -7.71 10.29 24.23
C ARG A 154 -8.94 11.16 24.06
N ILE A 155 -9.83 10.80 23.13
CA ILE A 155 -10.95 11.62 22.70
C ILE A 155 -12.22 10.79 22.71
N ALA A 156 -13.14 11.11 23.62
CA ALA A 156 -14.49 10.57 23.62
C ALA A 156 -15.38 11.36 22.64
N ILE A 157 -16.02 10.67 21.72
CA ILE A 157 -16.86 11.24 20.66
C ILE A 157 -18.12 10.39 20.42
N ASP A 158 -19.16 11.02 19.85
CA ASP A 158 -20.37 10.29 19.49
C ASP A 158 -20.12 9.46 18.24
N SER A 159 -19.44 10.02 17.24
CA SER A 159 -19.22 9.34 15.98
C SER A 159 -17.81 9.52 15.42
N LEU A 160 -17.20 8.42 14.96
CA LEU A 160 -15.93 8.40 14.25
C LEU A 160 -16.15 7.99 12.79
N VAL A 161 -15.86 8.87 11.85
CA VAL A 161 -15.87 8.55 10.42
C VAL A 161 -14.46 8.26 9.94
N ILE A 162 -14.24 7.10 9.33
CA ILE A 162 -12.94 6.65 8.84
C ILE A 162 -12.97 6.65 7.32
N GLY A 163 -12.33 7.66 6.73
CA GLY A 163 -12.24 7.84 5.29
C GLY A 163 -12.79 9.17 4.81
N GLY A 164 -11.93 10.00 4.19
CA GLY A 164 -12.25 11.33 3.70
C GLY A 164 -12.69 11.36 2.24
N GLY A 165 -13.35 10.30 1.74
CA GLY A 165 -14.02 10.27 0.44
C GLY A 165 -15.40 10.93 0.47
N PRO A 166 -16.10 11.02 -0.67
CA PRO A 166 -17.42 11.66 -0.74
C PRO A 166 -18.42 11.12 0.29
N SER A 167 -18.53 9.80 0.42
CA SER A 167 -19.45 9.17 1.38
C SER A 167 -19.10 9.46 2.82
N GLY A 168 -17.79 9.51 3.16
CA GLY A 168 -17.35 9.87 4.51
C GLY A 168 -17.61 11.34 4.85
N ILE A 169 -17.39 12.25 3.89
CA ILE A 169 -17.69 13.68 4.05
C ILE A 169 -19.20 13.89 4.25
N SER A 170 -20.03 13.29 3.39
CA SER A 170 -21.47 13.38 3.47
C SER A 170 -22.03 12.86 4.79
N GLU A 171 -21.52 11.70 5.26
CA GLU A 171 -21.94 11.12 6.54
C GLU A 171 -21.47 11.96 7.73
N ALA A 172 -20.25 12.50 7.69
CA ALA A 172 -19.76 13.41 8.71
C ALA A 172 -20.60 14.69 8.79
N ASN A 173 -20.93 15.28 7.64
CA ASN A 173 -21.77 16.48 7.54
C ASN A 173 -23.18 16.21 8.08
N ARG A 174 -23.77 15.08 7.70
CA ARG A 174 -25.12 14.68 8.15
C ARG A 174 -25.23 14.55 9.67
N ARG A 175 -24.18 14.01 10.32
CA ARG A 175 -24.14 13.83 11.78
C ARG A 175 -23.82 15.14 12.50
N ALA A 176 -22.88 15.91 11.96
CA ALA A 176 -22.55 17.24 12.51
C ALA A 176 -23.77 18.16 12.52
N ALA A 177 -24.60 18.13 11.47
CA ALA A 177 -25.85 18.89 11.39
C ALA A 177 -26.87 18.48 12.47
N LYS A 178 -26.77 17.30 13.07
CA LYS A 178 -27.58 16.87 14.22
C LYS A 178 -26.97 17.24 15.58
N GLY A 179 -25.82 17.92 15.58
CA GLY A 179 -25.12 18.33 16.80
C GLY A 179 -24.26 17.25 17.47
N GLU A 180 -24.00 16.12 16.79
CA GLU A 180 -23.11 15.08 17.30
C GLU A 180 -21.66 15.58 17.40
N LYS A 181 -20.92 15.14 18.43
CA LYS A 181 -19.47 15.31 18.52
C LYS A 181 -18.82 14.31 17.57
N ILE A 182 -18.28 14.81 16.46
CA ILE A 182 -17.81 13.96 15.39
C ILE A 182 -16.35 14.23 15.02
N ALA A 183 -15.61 13.15 14.76
CA ALA A 183 -14.30 13.21 14.14
C ALA A 183 -14.30 12.50 12.79
N LEU A 184 -13.57 13.06 11.81
CA LEU A 184 -13.28 12.44 10.53
C LEU A 184 -11.78 12.22 10.42
N VAL A 185 -11.38 10.96 10.29
CA VAL A 185 -9.97 10.56 10.10
C VAL A 185 -9.74 10.21 8.64
N THR A 186 -8.73 10.82 8.04
CA THR A 186 -8.35 10.51 6.66
C THR A 186 -6.86 10.47 6.47
N ARG A 187 -6.39 9.47 5.74
CA ARG A 187 -4.99 9.26 5.41
C ARG A 187 -4.43 10.33 4.46
N GLY A 188 -5.26 10.89 3.60
CA GLY A 188 -4.90 12.00 2.72
C GLY A 188 -4.75 13.31 3.49
N LYS A 189 -3.81 14.18 3.08
CA LYS A 189 -3.73 15.55 3.61
C LYS A 189 -4.92 16.42 3.18
N SER A 190 -5.58 16.06 2.08
CA SER A 190 -6.80 16.72 1.59
C SER A 190 -7.93 15.71 1.47
N LEU A 191 -9.15 16.19 1.65
CA LEU A 191 -10.37 15.39 1.50
C LEU A 191 -10.67 15.10 0.02
N GLY A 192 -11.36 13.99 -0.23
CA GLY A 192 -11.93 13.66 -1.51
C GLY A 192 -10.97 13.56 -2.69
N ARG A 193 -9.67 13.29 -2.45
CA ARG A 193 -8.61 13.36 -3.48
C ARG A 193 -8.94 12.63 -4.76
N PHE A 194 -9.49 11.43 -4.67
CA PHE A 194 -9.87 10.66 -5.85
C PHE A 194 -11.08 11.27 -6.57
N ALA A 195 -12.12 11.63 -5.82
CA ALA A 195 -13.31 12.24 -6.40
C ALA A 195 -12.99 13.60 -7.03
N THR A 196 -12.12 14.39 -6.41
CA THR A 196 -11.65 15.65 -7.00
C THR A 196 -10.86 15.39 -8.29
N ALA A 197 -10.01 14.37 -8.31
CA ALA A 197 -9.27 14.00 -9.53
C ALA A 197 -10.19 13.52 -10.66
N MET A 198 -11.26 12.78 -10.30
CA MET A 198 -12.28 12.30 -11.26
C MET A 198 -13.24 13.41 -11.68
N ASN A 199 -13.83 14.15 -10.74
CA ASN A 199 -15.00 15.00 -10.98
C ASN A 199 -14.72 16.49 -10.76
N GLY A 200 -13.51 16.86 -10.37
CA GLY A 200 -13.07 18.24 -10.17
C GLY A 200 -13.41 18.85 -8.80
N ARG A 201 -14.34 18.28 -8.03
CA ARG A 201 -14.77 18.84 -6.73
C ARG A 201 -15.38 17.80 -5.81
N VAL A 202 -15.41 18.13 -4.52
CA VAL A 202 -16.14 17.40 -3.47
C VAL A 202 -16.90 18.41 -2.60
N GLU A 203 -17.86 17.90 -1.84
CA GLU A 203 -18.61 18.67 -0.84
C GLU A 203 -17.67 19.26 0.24
N ALA A 204 -17.98 20.47 0.71
CA ALA A 204 -17.25 21.09 1.81
C ALA A 204 -17.56 20.37 3.13
N LEU A 205 -16.57 20.25 4.02
CA LEU A 205 -16.76 19.66 5.33
C LEU A 205 -17.45 20.68 6.25
N HIS A 206 -18.44 20.21 7.00
CA HIS A 206 -19.14 21.01 8.02
C HIS A 206 -18.17 21.46 9.12
N SER A 207 -18.30 22.70 9.57
CA SER A 207 -17.39 23.32 10.55
C SER A 207 -17.39 22.62 11.92
N GLY A 208 -18.45 21.91 12.28
CA GLY A 208 -18.55 21.11 13.50
C GLY A 208 -17.80 19.78 13.47
N VAL A 209 -17.21 19.38 12.34
CA VAL A 209 -16.46 18.13 12.23
C VAL A 209 -14.99 18.36 12.60
N ARG A 210 -14.49 17.63 13.60
CA ARG A 210 -13.05 17.63 13.92
C ARG A 210 -12.30 16.78 12.91
N LEU A 211 -11.51 17.42 12.04
CA LEU A 211 -10.78 16.74 10.96
C LEU A 211 -9.36 16.33 11.41
N PHE A 212 -9.04 15.04 11.21
CA PHE A 212 -7.70 14.48 11.37
C PHE A 212 -7.17 14.04 9.98
N SER A 213 -6.58 14.99 9.25
CA SER A 213 -5.99 14.74 7.95
C SER A 213 -4.53 14.28 8.05
N GLY A 214 -4.08 13.45 7.08
CA GLY A 214 -2.74 12.86 7.11
C GLY A 214 -2.56 11.83 8.22
N MET A 215 -3.65 11.35 8.82
CA MET A 215 -3.68 10.37 9.90
C MET A 215 -4.26 9.04 9.41
N GLU A 216 -3.67 7.94 9.84
CA GLU A 216 -4.19 6.59 9.59
C GLU A 216 -4.48 5.89 10.91
N LEU A 217 -5.64 5.24 10.98
CA LEU A 217 -5.92 4.30 12.05
C LEU A 217 -5.08 3.04 11.82
N PHE A 218 -4.35 2.62 12.83
CA PHE A 218 -3.45 1.47 12.75
C PHE A 218 -3.85 0.34 13.70
N GLY A 219 -4.77 0.57 14.62
CA GLY A 219 -5.23 -0.43 15.55
C GLY A 219 -6.68 -0.22 15.98
N VAL A 220 -7.40 -1.33 16.11
CA VAL A 220 -8.75 -1.41 16.67
C VAL A 220 -8.67 -2.38 17.84
N TYR A 221 -9.18 -1.96 18.99
CA TYR A 221 -9.11 -2.71 20.23
C TYR A 221 -10.48 -2.76 20.90
N ARG A 222 -10.69 -3.76 21.77
CA ARG A 222 -11.94 -3.93 22.52
C ARG A 222 -13.17 -3.93 21.59
N GLU A 223 -13.12 -4.76 20.56
CA GLU A 223 -14.22 -4.91 19.59
C GLU A 223 -14.69 -3.58 18.97
N GLY A 224 -13.77 -2.65 18.76
CA GLY A 224 -14.06 -1.36 18.15
C GLY A 224 -14.36 -0.21 19.12
N ALA A 225 -14.41 -0.47 20.43
CA ALA A 225 -14.61 0.59 21.42
C ALA A 225 -13.42 1.55 21.50
N LEU A 226 -12.22 1.08 21.15
CA LEU A 226 -11.02 1.93 21.08
C LEU A 226 -10.39 1.82 19.69
N MET A 227 -10.19 2.96 19.05
CA MET A 227 -9.51 3.07 17.76
C MET A 227 -8.30 3.99 17.87
N VAL A 228 -7.15 3.51 17.43
CA VAL A 228 -5.89 4.25 17.60
C VAL A 228 -5.33 4.65 16.24
N GLY A 229 -5.04 5.94 16.11
CA GLY A 229 -4.48 6.53 14.90
C GLY A 229 -3.24 7.34 15.16
N ALA A 230 -2.40 7.50 14.12
CA ALA A 230 -1.26 8.39 14.18
C ALA A 230 -0.97 9.03 12.82
N PRO A 231 -0.36 10.24 12.80
CA PRO A 231 0.05 10.90 11.57
C PRO A 231 1.13 10.13 10.81
N HIS A 232 1.09 10.19 9.49
CA HIS A 232 2.08 9.54 8.61
C HIS A 232 3.47 10.16 8.63
N ASP A 233 3.56 11.44 8.94
CA ASP A 233 4.83 12.17 8.98
C ASP A 233 5.67 11.86 10.23
N HIS A 234 5.13 11.03 11.13
CA HIS A 234 5.74 10.59 12.37
C HIS A 234 6.08 11.74 13.36
N LYS A 235 5.54 12.93 13.13
CA LYS A 235 5.82 14.11 13.97
C LYS A 235 4.71 14.46 14.94
N GLY A 236 3.47 14.09 14.61
CA GLY A 236 2.32 14.38 15.46
C GLY A 236 2.03 13.30 16.48
N SER A 237 1.19 13.65 17.44
CA SER A 237 0.69 12.77 18.48
C SER A 237 -0.13 11.60 17.91
N ALA A 238 -0.04 10.44 18.53
CA ALA A 238 -1.02 9.39 18.33
C ALA A 238 -2.30 9.74 19.13
N VAL A 239 -3.45 9.31 18.61
CA VAL A 239 -4.76 9.60 19.20
C VAL A 239 -5.51 8.30 19.43
N VAL A 240 -6.07 8.17 20.64
CA VAL A 240 -7.03 7.14 21.01
C VAL A 240 -8.43 7.73 20.88
N PHE A 241 -9.23 7.21 19.98
CA PHE A 241 -10.63 7.57 19.82
C PHE A 241 -11.51 6.58 20.59
N GLU A 242 -12.46 7.09 21.35
CA GLU A 242 -13.55 6.36 22.01
C GLU A 242 -14.89 6.74 21.37
N PRO A 243 -15.24 6.17 20.23
CA PRO A 243 -16.51 6.47 19.58
C PRO A 243 -17.65 5.63 20.18
N ARG A 244 -18.85 6.21 20.27
CA ARG A 244 -20.09 5.44 20.47
C ARG A 244 -20.47 4.69 19.20
N GLU A 245 -20.26 5.33 18.05
CA GLU A 245 -20.46 4.74 16.73
C GLU A 245 -19.28 4.97 15.82
N THR A 246 -18.95 3.98 15.00
CA THR A 246 -17.91 4.07 13.98
C THR A 246 -18.47 3.82 12.59
N ILE A 247 -18.07 4.66 11.65
CA ILE A 247 -18.47 4.58 10.25
C ILE A 247 -17.24 4.32 9.39
N LEU A 248 -17.18 3.14 8.79
CA LEU A 248 -16.11 2.76 7.85
C LEU A 248 -16.47 3.26 6.45
N ALA A 249 -15.91 4.38 6.04
CA ALA A 249 -16.04 4.97 4.70
C ALA A 249 -14.73 4.82 3.91
N THR A 250 -14.03 3.68 4.07
CA THR A 250 -12.68 3.43 3.56
C THR A 250 -12.61 3.24 2.05
N GLY A 251 -13.75 3.03 1.41
CA GLY A 251 -13.87 2.82 -0.02
C GLY A 251 -13.32 1.47 -0.48
N ARG A 252 -13.19 1.32 -1.81
CA ARG A 252 -12.56 0.16 -2.46
C ARG A 252 -11.26 0.57 -3.15
N ARG A 253 -10.41 -0.40 -3.42
CA ARG A 253 -9.17 -0.24 -4.17
C ARG A 253 -9.14 -1.19 -5.35
N SER A 254 -8.64 -0.70 -6.48
CA SER A 254 -8.26 -1.57 -7.58
C SER A 254 -6.98 -2.33 -7.20
N ILE A 255 -6.98 -3.62 -7.38
CA ILE A 255 -5.82 -4.46 -7.12
C ILE A 255 -5.12 -4.87 -8.42
N PRO A 256 -3.80 -5.11 -8.41
CA PRO A 256 -3.07 -5.47 -9.62
C PRO A 256 -3.58 -6.76 -10.25
N PRO A 257 -3.54 -6.88 -11.58
CA PRO A 257 -3.90 -8.12 -12.26
C PRO A 257 -2.91 -9.25 -11.93
N LEU A 258 -3.43 -10.48 -11.84
CA LEU A 258 -2.64 -11.69 -11.57
C LEU A 258 -1.98 -12.22 -12.86
N VAL A 259 -1.05 -11.46 -13.41
CA VAL A 259 -0.26 -11.83 -14.60
C VAL A 259 1.22 -11.58 -14.36
N ARG A 260 2.08 -12.25 -15.12
CA ARG A 260 3.51 -12.00 -15.10
C ARG A 260 3.81 -10.53 -15.38
N GLY A 261 4.74 -9.94 -14.63
CA GLY A 261 5.16 -8.55 -14.80
C GLY A 261 4.29 -7.51 -14.06
N ASN A 262 3.33 -7.95 -13.25
CA ASN A 262 2.40 -7.08 -12.53
C ASN A 262 3.05 -6.12 -11.51
N GLN A 263 4.33 -6.31 -11.19
CA GLN A 263 5.12 -5.46 -10.28
C GLN A 263 5.98 -4.43 -11.01
N LEU A 264 6.08 -4.50 -12.34
CA LEU A 264 7.00 -3.63 -13.09
C LEU A 264 6.68 -2.14 -12.86
N PRO A 265 7.70 -1.28 -12.69
CA PRO A 265 7.51 0.15 -12.72
C PRO A 265 6.76 0.59 -13.98
N GLY A 266 5.68 1.34 -13.79
CA GLY A 266 4.70 1.67 -14.83
C GLY A 266 3.36 0.95 -14.66
N VAL A 267 3.28 -0.11 -13.85
CA VAL A 267 2.00 -0.68 -13.41
C VAL A 267 1.49 0.11 -12.21
N MET A 268 0.30 0.67 -12.31
CA MET A 268 -0.28 1.46 -11.21
C MET A 268 -1.81 1.38 -11.19
N ASP A 269 -2.39 1.63 -10.03
CA ASP A 269 -3.83 1.73 -9.90
C ASP A 269 -4.36 3.07 -10.47
N VAL A 270 -5.63 3.11 -10.79
CA VAL A 270 -6.28 4.30 -11.35
C VAL A 270 -6.23 5.50 -10.38
N HIS A 271 -6.23 5.28 -9.06
CA HIS A 271 -6.10 6.35 -8.07
C HIS A 271 -4.73 7.03 -8.17
N ALA A 272 -3.66 6.23 -8.30
CA ALA A 272 -2.30 6.73 -8.48
C ALA A 272 -2.15 7.50 -9.80
N ALA A 273 -2.67 6.95 -10.90
CA ALA A 273 -2.59 7.58 -12.21
C ALA A 273 -3.32 8.92 -12.25
N LEU A 274 -4.55 8.98 -11.73
CA LEU A 274 -5.32 10.21 -11.66
C LEU A 274 -4.69 11.23 -10.71
N GLN A 275 -4.11 10.78 -9.59
CA GLN A 275 -3.39 11.65 -8.69
C GLN A 275 -2.14 12.26 -9.35
N LEU A 276 -1.37 11.46 -10.09
CA LEU A 276 -0.24 11.95 -10.87
C LEU A 276 -0.71 13.03 -11.87
N ALA A 277 -1.70 12.72 -12.68
CA ALA A 277 -2.15 13.62 -13.74
C ALA A 277 -2.87 14.87 -13.21
N ALA A 278 -3.86 14.70 -12.33
CA ALA A 278 -4.71 15.81 -11.88
C ALA A 278 -4.06 16.66 -10.77
N VAL A 279 -3.38 16.03 -9.80
CA VAL A 279 -2.84 16.72 -8.62
C VAL A 279 -1.38 17.11 -8.84
N PHE A 280 -0.54 16.16 -9.21
CA PHE A 280 0.89 16.41 -9.37
C PHE A 280 1.27 16.92 -10.76
N LYS A 281 0.31 17.06 -11.69
CA LYS A 281 0.56 17.55 -13.05
C LYS A 281 1.71 16.80 -13.75
N THR A 282 1.70 15.47 -13.59
CA THR A 282 2.74 14.57 -14.11
C THR A 282 2.07 13.41 -14.82
N MET A 283 2.50 13.11 -16.05
CA MET A 283 1.93 12.01 -16.81
C MET A 283 2.30 10.65 -16.21
N PRO A 284 1.34 9.71 -16.07
CA PRO A 284 1.62 8.36 -15.63
C PRO A 284 2.48 7.56 -16.61
N GLY A 285 2.47 7.94 -17.87
CA GLY A 285 3.27 7.39 -18.97
C GLY A 285 3.09 8.22 -20.22
N GLN A 286 3.88 7.95 -21.26
CA GLN A 286 3.73 8.57 -22.58
C GLN A 286 2.77 7.81 -23.48
N ARG A 287 2.67 6.49 -23.31
CA ARG A 287 1.78 5.58 -24.01
C ARG A 287 1.12 4.66 -22.99
N VAL A 288 -0.10 4.96 -22.61
CA VAL A 288 -0.76 4.34 -21.47
C VAL A 288 -1.81 3.33 -21.93
N ALA A 289 -1.74 2.11 -21.42
CA ALA A 289 -2.83 1.14 -21.51
C ALA A 289 -3.68 1.20 -20.23
N VAL A 290 -5.00 1.06 -20.36
CA VAL A 290 -5.95 0.99 -19.25
C VAL A 290 -6.70 -0.33 -19.33
N VAL A 291 -6.74 -1.08 -18.22
CA VAL A 291 -7.52 -2.32 -18.10
C VAL A 291 -8.40 -2.26 -16.86
N GLY A 292 -9.54 -2.94 -16.88
CA GLY A 292 -10.43 -2.91 -15.73
C GLY A 292 -11.51 -3.97 -15.75
N THR A 293 -12.48 -3.83 -14.84
CA THR A 293 -13.64 -4.71 -14.65
C THR A 293 -14.96 -3.94 -14.86
N GLY A 294 -14.97 -2.93 -15.76
CA GLY A 294 -16.12 -2.08 -16.06
C GLY A 294 -15.86 -0.57 -15.87
N ALA A 295 -14.83 -0.18 -15.11
CA ALA A 295 -14.49 1.22 -14.88
C ALA A 295 -13.39 1.77 -15.82
N GLU A 296 -12.81 0.94 -16.68
CA GLU A 296 -11.69 1.28 -17.57
C GLU A 296 -12.01 2.40 -18.54
N ASN A 297 -13.22 2.41 -19.13
CA ASN A 297 -13.63 3.44 -20.09
C ASN A 297 -13.76 4.81 -19.41
N SER A 298 -14.40 4.88 -18.24
CA SER A 298 -14.53 6.11 -17.46
C SER A 298 -13.17 6.65 -17.01
N ALA A 299 -12.31 5.75 -16.51
CA ALA A 299 -10.95 6.08 -16.11
C ALA A 299 -10.11 6.61 -17.28
N ALA A 300 -10.17 5.94 -18.45
CA ALA A 300 -9.48 6.35 -19.67
C ALA A 300 -10.01 7.68 -20.21
N GLY A 301 -11.32 7.90 -20.17
CA GLY A 301 -11.93 9.17 -20.55
C GLY A 301 -11.37 10.32 -19.72
N ARG A 302 -11.40 10.17 -18.39
CA ARG A 302 -10.86 11.20 -17.49
C ARG A 302 -9.36 11.44 -17.66
N LEU A 303 -8.58 10.39 -17.86
CA LEU A 303 -7.15 10.52 -18.12
C LEU A 303 -6.86 11.24 -19.43
N ARG A 304 -7.66 11.00 -20.49
CA ARG A 304 -7.56 11.76 -21.77
C ARG A 304 -7.84 13.24 -21.59
N GLU A 305 -8.88 13.61 -20.82
CA GLU A 305 -9.17 15.01 -20.48
C GLU A 305 -7.98 15.68 -19.75
N LEU A 306 -7.20 14.91 -19.01
CA LEU A 306 -5.99 15.38 -18.33
C LEU A 306 -4.74 15.34 -19.22
N GLY A 307 -4.89 15.02 -20.52
CA GLY A 307 -3.82 15.03 -21.51
C GLY A 307 -3.02 13.72 -21.61
N VAL A 308 -3.48 12.63 -20.99
CA VAL A 308 -2.79 11.34 -21.05
C VAL A 308 -3.08 10.64 -22.37
N ASN A 309 -2.03 10.19 -23.07
CA ASN A 309 -2.16 9.45 -24.32
C ASN A 309 -2.51 7.97 -24.04
N ILE A 310 -3.78 7.62 -24.23
CA ILE A 310 -4.30 6.26 -24.03
C ILE A 310 -4.22 5.50 -25.35
N VAL A 311 -3.40 4.46 -25.39
CA VAL A 311 -3.17 3.62 -26.59
C VAL A 311 -3.97 2.32 -26.57
N HIS A 312 -4.52 1.92 -25.43
CA HIS A 312 -5.36 0.74 -25.30
C HIS A 312 -6.34 0.86 -24.13
N ILE A 313 -7.52 0.30 -24.32
CA ILE A 313 -8.53 0.09 -23.27
C ILE A 313 -9.04 -1.33 -23.46
N GLY A 314 -9.11 -2.12 -22.36
CA GLY A 314 -9.58 -3.49 -22.42
C GLY A 314 -10.02 -4.03 -21.08
N HIS A 315 -10.61 -5.21 -21.09
CA HIS A 315 -11.00 -5.92 -19.87
C HIS A 315 -9.77 -6.61 -19.25
N VAL A 316 -9.69 -6.63 -17.92
CA VAL A 316 -8.52 -7.21 -17.20
C VAL A 316 -8.32 -8.71 -17.50
N GLN A 317 -9.38 -9.45 -17.84
CA GLN A 317 -9.31 -10.88 -18.21
C GLN A 317 -8.62 -11.13 -19.54
N GLU A 318 -8.56 -10.15 -20.43
CA GLU A 318 -7.88 -10.25 -21.72
C GLU A 318 -6.36 -10.11 -21.56
N LEU A 319 -5.90 -9.56 -20.44
CA LEU A 319 -4.49 -9.34 -20.17
C LEU A 319 -3.79 -10.65 -19.82
N GLN A 320 -2.81 -11.04 -20.65
CA GLN A 320 -2.04 -12.27 -20.49
C GLN A 320 -0.68 -12.04 -19.82
N GLU A 321 -0.04 -10.90 -20.10
CA GLU A 321 1.30 -10.60 -19.61
C GLU A 321 1.58 -9.10 -19.67
N ILE A 322 2.38 -8.61 -18.74
CA ILE A 322 2.97 -7.27 -18.77
C ILE A 322 4.45 -7.45 -19.10
N CYS A 323 4.87 -6.92 -20.25
CA CYS A 323 6.20 -7.10 -20.78
C CYS A 323 7.13 -5.96 -20.32
N GLY A 324 8.37 -6.33 -20.03
CA GLY A 324 9.43 -5.40 -19.65
C GLY A 324 10.50 -6.08 -18.80
N ARG A 325 11.61 -5.39 -18.56
CA ARG A 325 12.69 -5.87 -17.70
C ARG A 325 12.85 -5.00 -16.45
N THR A 326 12.97 -3.70 -16.65
CA THR A 326 13.14 -2.71 -15.57
C THR A 326 11.91 -1.80 -15.42
N ARG A 327 11.06 -1.76 -16.44
CA ARG A 327 9.79 -1.02 -16.51
C ARG A 327 8.91 -1.63 -17.58
N VAL A 328 7.64 -1.27 -17.58
CA VAL A 328 6.71 -1.65 -18.65
C VAL A 328 7.21 -1.13 -20.00
N ASN A 329 7.16 -1.97 -21.05
CA ASN A 329 7.41 -1.57 -22.43
C ASN A 329 6.33 -2.07 -23.41
N ALA A 330 5.52 -3.02 -22.99
CA ALA A 330 4.33 -3.49 -23.70
C ALA A 330 3.43 -4.27 -22.75
N ILE A 331 2.19 -4.51 -23.19
CA ILE A 331 1.32 -5.54 -22.65
C ILE A 331 1.03 -6.57 -23.73
N ARG A 332 0.68 -7.79 -23.33
CA ARG A 332 0.14 -8.81 -24.20
C ARG A 332 -1.31 -9.07 -23.80
N ALA A 333 -2.22 -8.78 -24.69
CA ALA A 333 -3.61 -9.19 -24.67
C ALA A 333 -3.82 -10.18 -25.83
N THR A 334 -4.80 -10.00 -26.70
CA THR A 334 -4.91 -10.75 -27.96
C THR A 334 -3.69 -10.48 -28.87
N THR A 335 -3.19 -9.25 -28.84
CA THR A 335 -1.98 -8.83 -29.56
C THR A 335 -1.00 -8.17 -28.59
N ARG A 336 0.24 -7.95 -29.07
CA ARG A 336 1.23 -7.19 -28.30
C ARG A 336 1.03 -5.69 -28.54
N ILE A 337 0.80 -4.94 -27.46
CA ILE A 337 0.53 -3.50 -27.49
C ILE A 337 1.68 -2.77 -26.80
N ALA A 338 2.40 -1.94 -27.54
CA ALA A 338 3.50 -1.15 -27.01
C ALA A 338 2.96 -0.02 -26.13
N CYS A 339 3.37 0.00 -24.85
CA CYS A 339 3.01 1.03 -23.87
C CYS A 339 4.11 1.12 -22.81
N ASP A 340 4.21 2.22 -22.10
CA ASP A 340 5.19 2.44 -21.03
C ASP A 340 4.54 2.55 -19.63
N ALA A 341 3.20 2.51 -19.58
CA ALA A 341 2.45 2.35 -18.36
C ALA A 341 1.18 1.52 -18.59
N LEU A 342 0.80 0.74 -17.57
CA LEU A 342 -0.47 0.04 -17.46
C LEU A 342 -1.21 0.53 -16.23
N ILE A 343 -2.43 1.03 -16.44
CA ILE A 343 -3.32 1.48 -15.37
C ILE A 343 -4.42 0.44 -15.20
N HIS A 344 -4.61 -0.05 -13.97
CA HIS A 344 -5.71 -0.96 -13.66
C HIS A 344 -6.83 -0.27 -12.88
N ALA A 345 -8.08 -0.48 -13.31
CA ALA A 345 -9.32 0.07 -12.77
C ALA A 345 -10.29 -1.07 -12.37
N GLY A 346 -9.84 -1.94 -11.50
CA GLY A 346 -10.47 -3.18 -11.06
C GLY A 346 -9.51 -4.37 -11.17
N PRO A 347 -9.86 -5.51 -10.54
CA PRO A 347 -10.99 -5.71 -9.66
C PRO A 347 -10.92 -4.85 -8.39
N TRP A 348 -12.12 -4.47 -7.91
CA TRP A 348 -12.26 -3.56 -6.76
C TRP A 348 -12.45 -4.34 -5.47
N ARG A 349 -11.60 -4.11 -4.48
CA ARG A 349 -11.62 -4.80 -3.19
C ARG A 349 -11.64 -3.81 -2.03
N VAL A 350 -12.31 -4.18 -0.95
CA VAL A 350 -12.29 -3.49 0.33
C VAL A 350 -11.09 -3.96 1.13
N ASP A 351 -10.37 -3.04 1.77
CA ASP A 351 -9.36 -3.41 2.78
C ASP A 351 -10.06 -3.89 4.06
N PRO A 352 -10.04 -5.19 4.40
CA PRO A 352 -10.81 -5.73 5.50
C PRO A 352 -10.19 -5.51 6.88
N SER A 353 -8.97 -4.98 6.96
CA SER A 353 -8.14 -5.03 8.17
C SER A 353 -8.76 -4.38 9.40
N LEU A 354 -9.45 -3.24 9.26
CA LEU A 354 -10.11 -2.58 10.41
C LEU A 354 -11.34 -3.36 10.87
N GLY A 355 -12.15 -3.85 9.93
CA GLY A 355 -13.31 -4.69 10.24
C GLY A 355 -12.90 -5.99 10.92
N PHE A 356 -11.85 -6.64 10.41
CA PHE A 356 -11.30 -7.86 11.01
C PHE A 356 -10.85 -7.65 12.46
N GLN A 357 -10.11 -6.56 12.74
CA GLN A 357 -9.69 -6.25 14.10
C GLN A 357 -10.89 -5.90 15.01
N ALA A 358 -11.92 -5.26 14.47
CA ALA A 358 -13.11 -4.89 15.21
C ALA A 358 -14.02 -6.07 15.56
N SER A 359 -14.07 -7.09 14.69
CA SER A 359 -14.88 -8.31 14.94
C SER A 359 -14.31 -9.18 16.05
N GLY A 360 -13.13 -8.84 16.60
CA GLY A 360 -12.49 -9.62 17.65
C GLY A 360 -12.00 -10.99 17.17
N GLU A 361 -11.85 -11.18 15.85
CA GLU A 361 -11.33 -12.43 15.29
C GLU A 361 -9.90 -12.66 15.79
N GLY A 362 -9.77 -13.62 16.70
CA GLY A 362 -8.49 -14.04 17.26
C GLY A 362 -7.64 -14.80 16.26
N ILE A 363 -6.39 -15.07 16.67
CA ILE A 363 -5.36 -15.75 15.85
C ILE A 363 -5.80 -17.12 15.30
N PHE A 364 -6.85 -17.73 15.87
CA PHE A 364 -7.27 -19.11 15.61
C PHE A 364 -8.75 -19.24 15.21
N GLN A 365 -9.42 -18.16 14.83
CA GLN A 365 -10.82 -18.23 14.44
C GLN A 365 -10.98 -18.54 12.96
N VAL A 366 -11.74 -19.59 12.67
CA VAL A 366 -11.97 -20.11 11.31
C VAL A 366 -13.17 -19.44 10.64
N GLU A 367 -14.09 -18.87 11.43
CA GLU A 367 -15.33 -18.25 10.92
C GLU A 367 -15.29 -16.74 11.03
N ALA A 368 -15.67 -16.08 9.93
CA ALA A 368 -15.82 -14.63 9.92
C ALA A 368 -16.95 -14.20 10.87
N ARG A 369 -16.64 -13.31 11.81
CA ARG A 369 -17.65 -12.72 12.71
C ARG A 369 -18.27 -11.48 12.09
N PRO A 370 -19.54 -11.21 12.33
CA PRO A 370 -20.16 -9.95 11.94
C PRO A 370 -19.48 -8.78 12.65
N LEU A 371 -19.53 -7.63 12.03
CA LEU A 371 -19.08 -6.40 12.68
C LEU A 371 -19.94 -6.12 13.93
N PRO A 372 -19.35 -5.58 15.02
CA PRO A 372 -20.11 -5.10 16.15
C PRO A 372 -21.20 -4.10 15.74
N GLY A 373 -22.37 -4.14 16.40
CA GLY A 373 -23.55 -3.36 16.01
C GLY A 373 -23.34 -1.82 15.98
N HIS A 374 -22.31 -1.32 16.67
CA HIS A 374 -21.94 0.09 16.67
C HIS A 374 -20.98 0.48 15.53
N ILE A 375 -20.64 -0.48 14.62
CA ILE A 375 -19.80 -0.23 13.47
C ILE A 375 -20.60 -0.44 12.18
N SER A 376 -20.65 0.58 11.35
CA SER A 376 -21.32 0.56 10.06
C SER A 376 -20.36 0.80 8.90
N VAL A 377 -20.73 0.34 7.70
CA VAL A 377 -19.94 0.52 6.48
C VAL A 377 -20.78 1.34 5.49
N VAL A 378 -20.17 2.35 4.88
CA VAL A 378 -20.85 3.24 3.92
C VAL A 378 -20.07 3.44 2.63
N GLY A 379 -20.75 3.91 1.59
CA GLY A 379 -20.17 4.22 0.29
C GLY A 379 -19.70 2.98 -0.48
N SER A 380 -18.66 3.13 -1.30
CA SER A 380 -18.19 2.01 -2.12
C SER A 380 -17.68 0.80 -1.31
N ALA A 381 -17.30 1.00 -0.05
CA ALA A 381 -16.95 -0.10 0.84
C ALA A 381 -18.15 -1.03 1.12
N ALA A 382 -19.38 -0.49 1.15
CA ALA A 382 -20.60 -1.27 1.34
C ALA A 382 -21.02 -2.07 0.09
N LEU A 383 -20.43 -1.81 -1.07
CA LEU A 383 -20.73 -2.55 -2.31
C LEU A 383 -20.07 -3.94 -2.34
N GLY A 384 -19.25 -4.26 -1.34
CA GLY A 384 -18.54 -5.52 -1.28
C GLY A 384 -17.36 -5.64 -2.25
N ASN A 385 -16.91 -6.86 -2.43
CA ASN A 385 -15.71 -7.21 -3.20
C ASN A 385 -16.08 -7.72 -4.59
N GLU A 386 -15.34 -7.29 -5.62
CA GLU A 386 -15.41 -7.92 -6.94
C GLU A 386 -14.61 -9.21 -6.97
N CYS A 387 -15.01 -10.15 -7.82
CA CYS A 387 -14.29 -11.40 -8.00
C CYS A 387 -12.92 -11.14 -8.63
N ILE A 388 -11.90 -11.81 -8.09
CA ILE A 388 -10.57 -11.85 -8.69
C ILE A 388 -10.49 -13.09 -9.57
N SER A 389 -10.40 -12.88 -10.88
CA SER A 389 -10.15 -13.98 -11.81
C SER A 389 -8.70 -14.43 -11.67
N ALA A 390 -8.50 -15.60 -11.10
CA ALA A 390 -7.21 -16.27 -11.08
C ALA A 390 -7.26 -17.49 -12.01
N ASN A 391 -6.26 -17.63 -12.88
CA ASN A 391 -6.09 -18.83 -13.68
C ASN A 391 -5.55 -19.95 -12.77
N ARG A 392 -6.07 -21.18 -12.91
CA ARG A 392 -5.59 -22.36 -12.17
C ARG A 392 -4.07 -22.55 -12.28
N ASN A 393 -3.49 -22.17 -13.42
CA ASN A 393 -2.07 -22.27 -13.72
C ASN A 393 -1.51 -20.88 -14.04
N LEU A 394 -1.37 -20.03 -13.03
CA LEU A 394 -0.64 -18.77 -13.20
C LEU A 394 0.81 -19.03 -13.57
N ASN A 395 1.40 -18.12 -14.34
CA ASN A 395 2.84 -18.15 -14.56
C ASN A 395 3.57 -18.14 -13.20
N PRO A 396 4.48 -19.08 -12.91
CA PRO A 396 5.17 -19.16 -11.61
C PRO A 396 5.90 -17.89 -11.20
N GLU A 397 6.29 -17.05 -12.17
CA GLU A 397 6.95 -15.75 -11.92
C GLU A 397 5.97 -14.61 -11.64
N THR A 398 4.64 -14.87 -11.65
CA THR A 398 3.64 -13.87 -11.26
C THR A 398 3.83 -13.50 -9.81
N LEU A 399 3.98 -12.21 -9.53
CA LEU A 399 4.22 -11.73 -8.16
C LEU A 399 2.89 -11.60 -7.41
N ILE A 400 2.79 -12.32 -6.30
CA ILE A 400 1.61 -12.30 -5.42
C ILE A 400 1.80 -11.25 -4.33
N CYS A 401 2.98 -11.21 -3.74
CA CYS A 401 3.32 -10.24 -2.69
C CYS A 401 4.59 -9.45 -3.04
N PRO A 402 4.49 -8.23 -3.58
CA PRO A 402 5.66 -7.40 -3.92
C PRO A 402 6.51 -7.02 -2.71
N CYS A 403 5.89 -6.85 -1.53
CA CYS A 403 6.60 -6.44 -0.31
C CYS A 403 7.59 -7.49 0.20
N MET A 404 7.22 -8.76 0.06
CA MET A 404 8.02 -9.90 0.54
C MET A 404 8.59 -10.73 -0.62
N ASP A 405 8.35 -10.30 -1.87
CA ASP A 405 8.82 -10.95 -3.10
C ASP A 405 8.36 -12.42 -3.20
N VAL A 406 7.07 -12.66 -2.92
CA VAL A 406 6.46 -13.99 -2.99
C VAL A 406 5.79 -14.17 -4.34
N THR A 407 6.16 -15.23 -5.06
CA THR A 407 5.62 -15.56 -6.38
C THR A 407 4.53 -16.64 -6.33
N ALA A 408 3.76 -16.76 -7.40
CA ALA A 408 2.79 -17.86 -7.55
C ALA A 408 3.48 -19.23 -7.45
N GLY A 409 4.67 -19.39 -8.04
CA GLY A 409 5.44 -20.63 -7.96
C GLY A 409 5.83 -21.01 -6.53
N GLU A 410 6.15 -20.06 -5.67
CA GLU A 410 6.44 -20.32 -4.25
C GLU A 410 5.20 -20.84 -3.52
N LEU A 411 4.05 -20.22 -3.72
CA LEU A 411 2.80 -20.67 -3.13
C LEU A 411 2.37 -22.05 -3.66
N TYR A 412 2.50 -22.29 -4.99
CA TYR A 412 2.19 -23.60 -5.56
C TYR A 412 3.07 -24.73 -4.97
N CYS A 413 4.33 -24.43 -4.65
CA CYS A 413 5.22 -25.41 -4.01
C CYS A 413 4.65 -25.97 -2.70
N HIS A 414 3.87 -25.18 -1.97
CA HIS A 414 3.22 -25.60 -0.72
C HIS A 414 1.81 -26.16 -0.97
N ILE A 415 1.01 -25.49 -1.81
CA ILE A 415 -0.36 -25.92 -2.13
C ILE A 415 -0.36 -27.31 -2.78
N ASP A 416 0.54 -27.58 -3.71
CA ASP A 416 0.65 -28.87 -4.40
C ASP A 416 1.13 -30.01 -3.46
N LYS A 417 1.68 -29.68 -2.30
CA LYS A 417 2.01 -30.62 -1.23
C LYS A 417 0.86 -30.84 -0.25
N GLY A 418 -0.30 -30.22 -0.49
CA GLY A 418 -1.50 -30.36 0.31
C GLY A 418 -1.74 -29.26 1.35
N GLU A 419 -0.90 -28.22 1.38
CA GLU A 419 -1.13 -27.10 2.30
C GLU A 419 -2.20 -26.17 1.73
N THR A 420 -3.34 -26.09 2.44
CA THR A 420 -4.50 -25.30 2.01
C THR A 420 -4.94 -24.24 3.02
N ASP A 421 -4.30 -24.20 4.20
CA ASP A 421 -4.58 -23.18 5.20
C ASP A 421 -3.87 -21.85 4.86
N PRO A 422 -4.62 -20.75 4.62
CA PRO A 422 -4.03 -19.46 4.30
C PRO A 422 -3.11 -18.89 5.39
N GLU A 423 -3.38 -19.17 6.66
CA GLU A 423 -2.53 -18.71 7.77
C GLU A 423 -1.19 -19.46 7.77
N VAL A 424 -1.18 -20.74 7.43
CA VAL A 424 0.03 -21.55 7.28
C VAL A 424 0.80 -21.13 6.04
N LEU A 425 0.13 -20.97 4.88
CA LEU A 425 0.75 -20.46 3.65
C LEU A 425 1.43 -19.10 3.88
N LYS A 426 0.76 -18.19 4.62
CA LYS A 426 1.34 -16.91 5.02
C LYS A 426 2.64 -17.09 5.80
N ARG A 427 2.68 -18.01 6.78
CA ARG A 427 3.86 -18.25 7.62
C ARG A 427 5.01 -18.88 6.83
N LEU A 428 4.72 -19.85 5.98
CA LEU A 428 5.72 -20.55 5.18
C LEU A 428 6.40 -19.63 4.15
N THR A 429 5.65 -18.66 3.59
CA THR A 429 6.15 -17.81 2.50
C THR A 429 6.39 -16.35 2.91
N SER A 430 5.95 -15.94 4.09
CA SER A 430 5.86 -14.54 4.52
C SER A 430 4.93 -13.68 3.66
N CYS A 431 4.02 -14.28 2.89
CA CYS A 431 3.07 -13.56 2.04
C CYS A 431 2.21 -12.59 2.87
N GLY A 432 2.21 -11.30 2.49
CA GLY A 432 1.44 -10.27 3.19
C GLY A 432 2.04 -9.76 4.50
N MET A 433 3.19 -10.29 4.95
CA MET A 433 3.82 -9.87 6.21
C MET A 433 4.68 -8.59 6.08
N GLY A 434 4.80 -8.03 4.89
CA GLY A 434 5.53 -6.80 4.64
C GLY A 434 4.71 -5.53 4.87
N ALA A 435 5.11 -4.43 4.23
CA ALA A 435 4.47 -3.11 4.38
C ALA A 435 3.00 -3.07 3.91
N CYS A 436 2.56 -4.02 3.08
CA CYS A 436 1.17 -4.16 2.66
C CYS A 436 0.24 -4.65 3.78
N GLN A 437 0.77 -5.32 4.81
CA GLN A 437 0.01 -5.91 5.92
C GLN A 437 -1.18 -6.76 5.44
N GLY A 438 -0.93 -7.57 4.40
CA GLY A 438 -1.89 -8.50 3.83
C GLY A 438 -2.74 -7.97 2.68
N PHE A 439 -3.00 -6.67 2.60
CA PHE A 439 -3.81 -6.13 1.52
C PHE A 439 -2.95 -5.49 0.41
N PRO A 440 -3.10 -5.88 -0.88
CA PRO A 440 -4.04 -6.88 -1.43
C PRO A 440 -3.45 -8.30 -1.53
N CYS A 441 -2.28 -8.56 -0.95
CA CYS A 441 -1.53 -9.79 -1.19
C CYS A 441 -2.31 -11.05 -0.78
N TRP A 442 -3.07 -10.99 0.32
CA TRP A 442 -3.91 -12.12 0.73
C TRP A 442 -5.13 -12.30 -0.18
N GLU A 443 -5.67 -11.23 -0.75
CA GLU A 443 -6.71 -11.32 -1.78
C GLU A 443 -6.24 -12.14 -2.98
N HIS A 444 -5.00 -11.88 -3.44
CA HIS A 444 -4.38 -12.65 -4.50
C HIS A 444 -4.10 -14.10 -4.10
N MET A 445 -3.59 -14.32 -2.90
CA MET A 445 -3.30 -15.65 -2.36
C MET A 445 -4.58 -16.51 -2.27
N LEU A 446 -5.66 -15.95 -1.74
CA LEU A 446 -6.94 -16.64 -1.62
C LEU A 446 -7.55 -16.94 -2.99
N ALA A 447 -7.52 -16.00 -3.93
CA ALA A 447 -7.99 -16.22 -5.30
C ALA A 447 -7.19 -17.32 -6.01
N MET A 448 -5.87 -17.32 -5.83
CA MET A 448 -4.98 -18.34 -6.40
C MET A 448 -5.23 -19.71 -5.77
N LEU A 449 -5.39 -19.78 -4.45
CA LEU A 449 -5.72 -21.01 -3.72
C LEU A 449 -7.05 -21.60 -4.22
N ALA A 450 -8.10 -20.76 -4.25
CA ALA A 450 -9.42 -21.17 -4.76
C ALA A 450 -9.36 -21.69 -6.20
N ALA A 451 -8.62 -21.01 -7.07
CA ALA A 451 -8.45 -21.44 -8.46
C ALA A 451 -7.69 -22.78 -8.57
N ARG A 452 -6.73 -23.06 -7.67
CA ARG A 452 -5.91 -24.28 -7.70
C ARG A 452 -6.63 -25.50 -7.19
N ILE A 453 -7.32 -25.40 -6.04
CA ILE A 453 -7.96 -26.54 -5.39
C ILE A 453 -9.48 -26.60 -5.59
N GLY A 454 -10.06 -25.58 -6.17
CA GLY A 454 -11.52 -25.38 -6.27
C GLY A 454 -12.09 -24.65 -5.07
N GLY A 455 -13.18 -23.91 -5.26
CA GLY A 455 -13.90 -23.20 -4.21
C GLY A 455 -14.06 -21.71 -4.50
N ASP A 456 -14.68 -21.03 -3.53
CA ASP A 456 -14.83 -19.57 -3.55
C ASP A 456 -13.69 -18.94 -2.72
N PRO A 457 -12.96 -17.94 -3.22
CA PRO A 457 -11.96 -17.22 -2.44
C PRO A 457 -12.49 -16.67 -1.10
N GLU A 458 -13.76 -16.29 -1.04
CA GLU A 458 -14.37 -15.76 0.19
C GLU A 458 -14.72 -16.83 1.23
N SER A 459 -14.71 -18.12 0.87
CA SER A 459 -14.96 -19.24 1.79
C SER A 459 -13.73 -19.62 2.62
N PHE A 460 -12.54 -19.18 2.22
CA PHE A 460 -11.31 -19.46 2.98
C PHE A 460 -11.15 -18.50 4.15
N ALA A 461 -10.70 -19.04 5.29
CA ALA A 461 -10.34 -18.22 6.44
C ALA A 461 -9.23 -17.22 6.06
N ARG A 462 -9.43 -15.95 6.40
CA ARG A 462 -8.43 -14.93 6.15
C ARG A 462 -7.30 -15.02 7.17
N PRO A 463 -6.04 -14.80 6.76
CA PRO A 463 -4.98 -14.64 7.73
C PRO A 463 -5.23 -13.46 8.68
N THR A 464 -4.74 -13.58 9.90
CA THR A 464 -4.97 -12.63 10.99
C THR A 464 -4.39 -11.24 10.71
N HIS A 465 -5.22 -10.20 10.75
CA HIS A 465 -4.81 -8.80 10.74
C HIS A 465 -4.54 -8.30 12.16
N ARG A 466 -3.27 -8.24 12.55
CA ARG A 466 -2.89 -7.78 13.89
C ARG A 466 -2.59 -6.28 13.92
N PRO A 467 -3.00 -5.55 14.98
CA PRO A 467 -2.47 -4.23 15.22
C PRO A 467 -1.00 -4.30 15.68
N PRO A 468 -0.16 -3.32 15.34
CA PRO A 468 -0.46 -2.19 14.47
C PRO A 468 -0.37 -2.59 12.99
N ARG A 469 -1.36 -2.20 12.18
CA ARG A 469 -1.36 -2.48 10.72
C ARG A 469 -0.33 -1.67 9.93
N ARG A 470 0.40 -0.80 10.56
CA ARG A 470 1.50 -0.02 9.99
C ARG A 470 2.55 0.32 11.05
N SER A 471 3.74 0.68 10.60
CA SER A 471 4.80 1.16 11.50
C SER A 471 4.40 2.49 12.15
N ILE A 472 4.65 2.60 13.44
CA ILE A 472 4.58 3.83 14.24
C ILE A 472 5.94 4.07 14.88
N THR A 473 6.24 5.30 15.27
CA THR A 473 7.49 5.59 15.99
C THR A 473 7.39 5.16 17.45
N VAL A 474 8.55 4.87 18.06
CA VAL A 474 8.63 4.62 19.50
C VAL A 474 8.10 5.81 20.31
N ALA A 475 8.34 7.03 19.84
CA ALA A 475 7.81 8.25 20.48
C ALA A 475 6.27 8.30 20.46
N GLN A 476 5.64 7.93 19.33
CA GLN A 476 4.18 7.83 19.24
C GLN A 476 3.64 6.69 20.13
N ALA A 477 4.31 5.54 20.16
CA ALA A 477 3.91 4.44 21.02
C ALA A 477 4.03 4.78 22.51
N ALA A 478 5.13 5.44 22.90
CA ALA A 478 5.33 5.91 24.28
C ALA A 478 4.26 6.93 24.71
N GLY A 479 3.81 7.80 23.79
CA GLY A 479 2.73 8.76 24.04
C GLY A 479 1.36 8.13 24.27
N LEU A 480 1.19 6.85 23.94
CA LEU A 480 -0.04 6.08 24.20
C LEU A 480 -0.03 5.35 25.54
N ALA A 481 1.11 5.32 26.24
CA ALA A 481 1.21 4.67 27.55
C ALA A 481 0.20 5.32 28.52
N GLY A 482 -0.59 4.47 29.20
CA GLY A 482 -1.66 4.90 30.10
C GLY A 482 -2.97 5.34 29.43
N LEU A 483 -2.99 5.57 28.09
CA LEU A 483 -4.22 5.97 27.38
C LEU A 483 -5.06 4.79 26.91
N VAL A 484 -4.46 3.59 26.83
CA VAL A 484 -5.11 2.36 26.33
C VAL A 484 -5.41 1.38 27.47
N GLU A 485 -4.93 1.66 28.68
CA GLU A 485 -5.19 0.83 29.85
C GLU A 485 -6.67 0.86 30.22
N PRO A 486 -7.21 -0.25 30.80
CA PRO A 486 -8.56 -0.25 31.33
C PRO A 486 -8.64 0.77 32.47
N ASP A 487 -9.72 1.52 32.52
CA ASP A 487 -10.10 2.19 33.76
C ASP A 487 -10.20 1.10 34.82
N GLN A 488 -9.39 1.21 35.89
CA GLN A 488 -9.34 0.27 37.01
C GLN A 488 -10.67 0.22 37.75
#